data_2c1ca358ae7902386598db47c46e265d
#
_entry.id   2c1ca358ae7902386598db47c46e265d
#
_cell.length_a   1.000
_cell.length_b   1.000
_cell.length_c   1.000
_cell.angle_alpha   90.00
_cell.angle_beta   90.00
_cell.angle_gamma   90.00
#
_symmetry.space_group_name_H-M   'P 1'
#
loop_
_entity.id
_entity.type
_entity.pdbx_description
1 polymer ?
#
loop_
_entity_poly.entity_id
_entity_poly.type
_entity_poly.pdbx_seq_one_letter_code
_entity_poly.pdbx_strand_id
1 'polypeptide(L)'
;MNKTIFISDVHLGSRGSNPKELYKLLNKEQPKEIFIVGDFIDGWLLKKRFYWTKDSTDVIRKILAYSNKGTQVVYITGNHDDFLRSYSPIDLGNIKIVDECEWNDYLITHGDLYDGVVQLKWLGIIGSYGYELALMIDRTLKRFGYKKSFSKLVKDRVKSAVKFITDFERQLAYQAHSRGLKGVICGHIHKPENKNIKIKDELIHYLNCGDWIENNSYIVYNGKFKVYGFTD
;
A
#
# COMPACT_ATOMS: atom_id res chain seq x y z
N MET A 1 -17.25 13.86 -15.02
CA MET A 1 -15.93 13.24 -15.19
C MET A 1 -15.91 11.90 -14.48
N ASN A 2 -15.26 10.90 -15.06
CA ASN A 2 -15.20 9.56 -14.46
C ASN A 2 -14.12 9.55 -13.37
N LYS A 3 -14.53 9.52 -12.11
CA LYS A 3 -13.62 9.47 -10.97
C LYS A 3 -13.20 8.02 -10.70
N THR A 4 -11.91 7.76 -10.67
CA THR A 4 -11.31 6.48 -10.29
C THR A 4 -10.58 6.65 -8.95
N ILE A 5 -10.74 5.68 -8.04
CA ILE A 5 -10.09 5.67 -6.73
C ILE A 5 -9.21 4.43 -6.63
N PHE A 6 -8.01 4.61 -6.08
CA PHE A 6 -7.07 3.53 -5.77
C PHE A 6 -6.81 3.53 -4.27
N ILE A 7 -7.00 2.39 -3.63
CA ILE A 7 -6.75 2.14 -2.22
C ILE A 7 -5.88 0.89 -2.09
N SER A 8 -5.01 0.84 -1.09
CA SER A 8 -4.12 -0.29 -0.84
C SER A 8 -3.90 -0.48 0.66
N ASP A 9 -3.39 -1.65 1.05
CA ASP A 9 -2.86 -1.91 2.40
C ASP A 9 -3.86 -1.55 3.50
N VAL A 10 -5.09 -2.05 3.35
CA VAL A 10 -6.19 -1.83 4.31
C VAL A 10 -6.07 -2.79 5.49
N HIS A 11 -5.61 -4.02 5.24
CA HIS A 11 -5.39 -5.07 6.24
C HIS A 11 -6.61 -5.32 7.14
N LEU A 12 -7.80 -5.48 6.53
CA LEU A 12 -9.00 -5.89 7.27
C LEU A 12 -8.73 -7.22 8.00
N GLY A 13 -9.00 -7.24 9.29
CA GLY A 13 -8.63 -8.36 10.15
C GLY A 13 -7.40 -8.08 11.02
N SER A 14 -6.70 -6.97 10.78
CA SER A 14 -5.65 -6.43 11.66
C SER A 14 -6.23 -5.44 12.68
N ARG A 15 -5.67 -5.42 13.87
CA ARG A 15 -6.03 -4.42 14.90
C ARG A 15 -5.54 -3.01 14.57
N GLY A 16 -4.51 -2.89 13.72
CA GLY A 16 -3.99 -1.60 13.27
C GLY A 16 -4.78 -0.99 12.14
N SER A 17 -5.66 -1.75 11.49
CA SER A 17 -6.49 -1.27 10.38
C SER A 17 -7.50 -0.20 10.82
N ASN A 18 -7.75 0.77 9.94
CA ASN A 18 -8.72 1.86 10.14
C ASN A 18 -9.95 1.73 9.21
N PRO A 19 -10.73 0.62 9.29
CA PRO A 19 -11.87 0.41 8.40
C PRO A 19 -12.96 1.45 8.54
N LYS A 20 -13.10 2.07 9.71
CA LYS A 20 -14.07 3.14 9.95
C LYS A 20 -13.78 4.37 9.09
N GLU A 21 -12.51 4.76 8.98
CA GLU A 21 -12.10 5.92 8.17
C GLU A 21 -12.25 5.61 6.67
N LEU A 22 -11.90 4.41 6.25
CA LEU A 22 -12.14 3.96 4.89
C LEU A 22 -13.64 3.96 4.54
N TYR A 23 -14.49 3.50 5.45
CA TYR A 23 -15.94 3.53 5.25
C TYR A 23 -16.49 4.95 5.09
N LYS A 24 -15.97 5.91 5.88
CA LYS A 24 -16.33 7.33 5.73
C LYS A 24 -15.93 7.86 4.36
N LEU A 25 -14.69 7.59 3.92
CA LEU A 25 -14.23 7.94 2.57
C LEU A 25 -15.18 7.37 1.51
N LEU A 26 -15.45 6.07 1.57
CA LEU A 26 -16.32 5.41 0.61
C LEU A 26 -17.76 5.97 0.63
N ASN A 27 -18.25 6.52 1.73
CA ASN A 27 -19.55 7.19 1.76
C ASN A 27 -19.53 8.58 1.14
N LYS A 28 -18.42 9.29 1.25
CA LYS A 28 -18.23 10.63 0.70
C LYS A 28 -18.04 10.61 -0.81
N GLU A 29 -17.35 9.58 -1.30
CA GLU A 29 -16.96 9.45 -2.69
C GLU A 29 -18.00 8.67 -3.51
N GLN A 30 -18.09 8.98 -4.79
CA GLN A 30 -18.95 8.26 -5.74
C GLN A 30 -18.13 7.91 -7.01
N PRO A 31 -17.18 6.97 -6.90
CA PRO A 31 -16.34 6.61 -8.01
C PRO A 31 -17.08 5.77 -9.05
N LYS A 32 -16.64 5.85 -10.31
CA LYS A 32 -17.04 4.90 -11.35
C LYS A 32 -16.18 3.65 -11.37
N GLU A 33 -14.94 3.77 -10.88
CA GLU A 33 -13.99 2.67 -10.77
C GLU A 33 -13.29 2.72 -9.42
N ILE A 34 -13.09 1.55 -8.82
CA ILE A 34 -12.32 1.37 -7.60
C ILE A 34 -11.26 0.31 -7.87
N PHE A 35 -10.01 0.66 -7.67
CA PHE A 35 -8.91 -0.29 -7.61
C PHE A 35 -8.52 -0.53 -6.16
N ILE A 36 -8.58 -1.78 -5.75
CA ILE A 36 -8.05 -2.28 -4.49
C ILE A 36 -6.70 -2.88 -4.82
N VAL A 37 -5.62 -2.19 -4.43
CA VAL A 37 -4.26 -2.49 -4.91
C VAL A 37 -3.50 -3.34 -3.88
N GLY A 38 -4.09 -4.48 -3.55
CA GLY A 38 -3.52 -5.52 -2.66
C GLY A 38 -3.64 -5.25 -1.17
N ASP A 39 -3.41 -6.30 -0.41
CA ASP A 39 -3.40 -6.32 1.06
C ASP A 39 -4.66 -5.70 1.69
N PHE A 40 -5.81 -6.01 1.07
CA PHE A 40 -7.09 -5.51 1.56
C PHE A 40 -7.60 -6.33 2.76
N ILE A 41 -7.42 -7.64 2.71
CA ILE A 41 -7.76 -8.56 3.79
C ILE A 41 -6.46 -9.18 4.33
N ASP A 42 -6.22 -9.07 5.63
CA ASP A 42 -5.06 -9.71 6.25
C ASP A 42 -5.31 -11.20 6.54
N GLY A 43 -5.24 -12.02 5.50
CA GLY A 43 -5.43 -13.45 5.59
C GLY A 43 -4.41 -14.14 6.50
N TRP A 44 -3.20 -13.60 6.64
CA TRP A 44 -2.18 -14.17 7.51
C TRP A 44 -2.48 -13.99 8.98
N LEU A 45 -2.98 -12.82 9.39
CA LEU A 45 -3.41 -12.58 10.77
C LEU A 45 -4.70 -13.34 11.10
N LEU A 46 -5.65 -13.38 10.17
CA LEU A 46 -6.91 -14.11 10.36
C LEU A 46 -6.69 -15.60 10.57
N LYS A 47 -5.71 -16.22 9.89
CA LYS A 47 -5.31 -17.62 10.10
C LYS A 47 -4.71 -17.87 11.49
N LYS A 48 -3.98 -16.87 12.05
CA LYS A 48 -3.35 -16.99 13.37
C LYS A 48 -4.31 -16.70 14.51
N ARG A 49 -5.10 -15.67 14.38
CA ARG A 49 -6.07 -15.21 15.38
C ARG A 49 -7.15 -14.43 14.69
N PHE A 50 -8.33 -14.98 14.59
CA PHE A 50 -9.47 -14.30 14.00
C PHE A 50 -9.81 -13.01 14.77
N TYR A 51 -9.79 -11.89 14.03
CA TYR A 51 -10.23 -10.59 14.51
C TYR A 51 -10.98 -9.90 13.38
N TRP A 52 -12.24 -9.57 13.60
CA TRP A 52 -13.08 -8.94 12.57
C TRP A 52 -14.06 -7.98 13.23
N THR A 53 -14.12 -6.75 12.74
CA THR A 53 -14.97 -5.71 13.28
C THR A 53 -16.23 -5.52 12.44
N LYS A 54 -17.24 -4.86 13.02
CA LYS A 54 -18.42 -4.43 12.28
C LYS A 54 -18.01 -3.47 11.14
N ASP A 55 -17.09 -2.53 11.42
CA ASP A 55 -16.61 -1.57 10.42
C ASP A 55 -15.92 -2.27 9.23
N SER A 56 -15.19 -3.36 9.47
CA SER A 56 -14.62 -4.20 8.40
C SER A 56 -15.72 -4.79 7.51
N THR A 57 -16.81 -5.28 8.12
CA THR A 57 -17.97 -5.79 7.37
C THR A 57 -18.64 -4.66 6.58
N ASP A 58 -18.79 -3.48 7.16
CA ASP A 58 -19.44 -2.33 6.52
C ASP A 58 -18.62 -1.85 5.30
N VAL A 59 -17.29 -1.90 5.35
CA VAL A 59 -16.42 -1.64 4.18
C VAL A 59 -16.69 -2.64 3.05
N ILE A 60 -16.69 -3.95 3.34
CA ILE A 60 -16.99 -4.98 2.34
C ILE A 60 -18.37 -4.75 1.71
N ARG A 61 -19.39 -4.56 2.55
CA ARG A 61 -20.76 -4.27 2.07
C ARG A 61 -20.82 -3.04 1.18
N LYS A 62 -20.05 -2.01 1.51
CA LYS A 62 -20.00 -0.78 0.72
C LYS A 62 -19.40 -1.01 -0.66
N ILE A 63 -18.29 -1.76 -0.77
CA ILE A 63 -17.68 -2.14 -2.04
C ILE A 63 -18.68 -2.95 -2.90
N LEU A 64 -19.34 -3.94 -2.31
CA LEU A 64 -20.38 -4.72 -3.00
C LEU A 64 -21.57 -3.84 -3.44
N ALA A 65 -21.98 -2.88 -2.62
CA ALA A 65 -23.04 -1.96 -2.98
C ALA A 65 -22.66 -1.04 -4.15
N TYR A 66 -21.39 -0.65 -4.26
CA TYR A 66 -20.90 0.07 -5.43
C TYR A 66 -20.95 -0.79 -6.69
N SER A 67 -20.44 -2.02 -6.61
CA SER A 67 -20.49 -2.98 -7.71
C SER A 67 -21.92 -3.20 -8.21
N ASN A 68 -22.87 -3.39 -7.29
CA ASN A 68 -24.29 -3.56 -7.63
C ASN A 68 -24.91 -2.32 -8.33
N LYS A 69 -24.32 -1.13 -8.14
CA LYS A 69 -24.73 0.12 -8.81
C LYS A 69 -23.96 0.38 -10.11
N GLY A 70 -23.16 -0.56 -10.57
CA GLY A 70 -22.42 -0.46 -11.84
C GLY A 70 -21.01 0.11 -11.71
N THR A 71 -20.50 0.41 -10.50
CA THR A 71 -19.09 0.76 -10.30
C THR A 71 -18.22 -0.45 -10.60
N GLN A 72 -17.21 -0.27 -11.44
CA GLN A 72 -16.22 -1.31 -11.69
C GLN A 72 -15.26 -1.41 -10.50
N VAL A 73 -15.07 -2.60 -9.97
CA VAL A 73 -14.15 -2.88 -8.87
C VAL A 73 -13.09 -3.85 -9.37
N VAL A 74 -11.83 -3.42 -9.33
CA VAL A 74 -10.70 -4.27 -9.66
C VAL A 74 -9.89 -4.51 -8.40
N TYR A 75 -9.83 -5.75 -7.99
CA TYR A 75 -9.06 -6.21 -6.84
C TYR A 75 -7.74 -6.81 -7.32
N ILE A 76 -6.64 -6.13 -7.03
CA ILE A 76 -5.29 -6.65 -7.22
C ILE A 76 -4.91 -7.44 -5.97
N THR A 77 -4.38 -8.64 -6.12
CA THR A 77 -3.96 -9.45 -4.97
C THR A 77 -2.63 -8.95 -4.40
N GLY A 78 -2.52 -8.95 -3.08
CA GLY A 78 -1.28 -8.68 -2.35
C GLY A 78 -0.74 -9.94 -1.66
N ASN A 79 0.33 -9.77 -0.88
CA ASN A 79 0.93 -10.91 -0.18
C ASN A 79 0.17 -11.31 1.09
N HIS A 80 -0.62 -10.42 1.72
CA HIS A 80 -1.46 -10.78 2.86
C HIS A 80 -2.77 -11.45 2.44
N ASP A 81 -3.22 -11.23 1.22
CA ASP A 81 -4.38 -11.87 0.62
C ASP A 81 -4.01 -12.81 -0.54
N ASP A 82 -2.79 -13.39 -0.51
CA ASP A 82 -2.22 -14.31 -1.48
C ASP A 82 -3.07 -15.59 -1.71
N PHE A 83 -3.93 -15.94 -0.77
CA PHE A 83 -4.87 -17.04 -0.92
C PHE A 83 -5.84 -16.85 -2.10
N LEU A 84 -6.06 -15.60 -2.53
CA LEU A 84 -6.88 -15.30 -3.70
C LEU A 84 -6.15 -15.58 -5.02
N ARG A 85 -4.81 -15.60 -5.03
CA ARG A 85 -4.00 -15.85 -6.23
C ARG A 85 -4.25 -17.21 -6.86
N SER A 86 -4.51 -18.21 -6.02
CA SER A 86 -4.82 -19.58 -6.50
C SER A 86 -6.08 -19.63 -7.37
N TYR A 87 -6.92 -18.59 -7.31
CA TYR A 87 -8.17 -18.50 -8.06
C TYR A 87 -8.16 -17.39 -9.10
N SER A 88 -7.08 -16.58 -9.16
CA SER A 88 -6.91 -15.48 -10.11
C SER A 88 -6.66 -16.03 -11.54
N PRO A 89 -7.24 -15.43 -12.60
CA PRO A 89 -8.19 -14.33 -12.58
C PRO A 89 -9.64 -14.77 -12.27
N ILE A 90 -10.38 -13.93 -11.52
CA ILE A 90 -11.81 -14.13 -11.26
C ILE A 90 -12.59 -12.95 -11.86
N ASP A 91 -13.64 -13.24 -12.60
CA ASP A 91 -14.58 -12.24 -13.12
C ASP A 91 -15.98 -12.50 -12.57
N LEU A 92 -16.47 -11.56 -11.79
CA LEU A 92 -17.80 -11.56 -11.19
C LEU A 92 -18.63 -10.37 -11.71
N GLY A 93 -18.51 -10.09 -12.98
CA GLY A 93 -19.19 -8.98 -13.65
C GLY A 93 -18.52 -7.63 -13.34
N ASN A 94 -19.06 -6.88 -12.40
CA ASN A 94 -18.48 -5.59 -12.01
C ASN A 94 -17.32 -5.71 -11.00
N ILE A 95 -16.97 -6.92 -10.59
CA ILE A 95 -15.82 -7.18 -9.70
C ILE A 95 -14.86 -8.12 -10.41
N LYS A 96 -13.61 -7.69 -10.58
CA LYS A 96 -12.52 -8.51 -11.11
C LYS A 96 -11.44 -8.68 -10.06
N ILE A 97 -10.89 -9.89 -9.93
CA ILE A 97 -9.74 -10.18 -9.05
C ILE A 97 -8.62 -10.64 -9.95
N VAL A 98 -7.48 -9.95 -9.91
CA VAL A 98 -6.30 -10.22 -10.74
C VAL A 98 -5.03 -9.95 -9.94
N ASP A 99 -3.89 -10.48 -10.39
CA ASP A 99 -2.62 -10.24 -9.70
C ASP A 99 -1.99 -8.91 -10.11
N GLU A 100 -2.23 -8.49 -11.34
CA GLU A 100 -1.88 -7.17 -11.86
C GLU A 100 -2.75 -6.87 -13.10
N CYS A 101 -2.82 -5.62 -13.49
CA CYS A 101 -3.47 -5.22 -14.74
C CYS A 101 -2.87 -3.92 -15.29
N GLU A 102 -3.23 -3.60 -16.53
CA GLU A 102 -2.92 -2.32 -17.15
C GLU A 102 -4.17 -1.46 -17.21
N TRP A 103 -4.02 -0.18 -16.91
CA TRP A 103 -5.10 0.80 -16.96
C TRP A 103 -4.55 2.18 -17.35
N ASN A 104 -5.09 2.78 -18.40
CA ASN A 104 -4.68 4.12 -18.92
C ASN A 104 -3.15 4.29 -19.07
N ASP A 105 -2.46 3.30 -19.63
CA ASP A 105 -1.00 3.24 -19.77
C ASP A 105 -0.24 3.15 -18.42
N TYR A 106 -0.88 2.70 -17.34
CA TYR A 106 -0.26 2.44 -16.06
C TYR A 106 -0.33 0.96 -15.71
N LEU A 107 0.76 0.44 -15.18
CA LEU A 107 0.77 -0.86 -14.50
C LEU A 107 0.13 -0.70 -13.13
N ILE A 108 -0.90 -1.50 -12.82
CA ILE A 108 -1.49 -1.60 -11.49
C ILE A 108 -1.07 -2.92 -10.89
N THR A 109 -0.30 -2.87 -9.81
CA THR A 109 0.21 -4.06 -9.10
C THR A 109 0.37 -3.73 -7.62
N HIS A 110 0.24 -4.72 -6.75
CA HIS A 110 0.54 -4.48 -5.33
C HIS A 110 2.03 -4.17 -5.13
N GLY A 111 2.90 -4.91 -5.81
CA GLY A 111 4.34 -4.68 -5.81
C GLY A 111 5.15 -5.81 -5.17
N ASP A 112 4.56 -6.65 -4.34
CA ASP A 112 5.22 -7.76 -3.64
C ASP A 112 5.85 -8.79 -4.59
N LEU A 113 5.29 -8.98 -5.79
CA LEU A 113 5.85 -9.85 -6.84
C LEU A 113 7.21 -9.37 -7.35
N TYR A 114 7.51 -8.08 -7.17
CA TYR A 114 8.73 -7.43 -7.61
C TYR A 114 9.68 -7.08 -6.46
N ASP A 115 9.31 -7.48 -5.24
CA ASP A 115 10.13 -7.33 -4.06
C ASP A 115 11.12 -8.50 -3.98
N GLY A 116 12.32 -8.32 -4.53
CA GLY A 116 13.40 -9.31 -4.50
C GLY A 116 13.98 -9.60 -3.11
N VAL A 117 13.48 -8.92 -2.07
CA VAL A 117 13.89 -9.07 -0.67
C VAL A 117 12.66 -9.27 0.20
N VAL A 118 12.06 -10.44 0.11
CA VAL A 118 11.01 -10.87 1.03
C VAL A 118 11.57 -10.84 2.46
N GLN A 119 11.17 -9.87 3.27
CA GLN A 119 11.24 -9.85 4.74
C GLN A 119 11.79 -8.58 5.40
N LEU A 120 11.31 -7.40 5.04
CA LEU A 120 11.52 -6.26 5.94
C LEU A 120 10.18 -5.72 6.47
N LYS A 121 9.34 -6.65 6.94
CA LYS A 121 7.97 -6.41 7.41
C LYS A 121 7.82 -5.49 8.63
N TRP A 122 8.88 -4.94 9.18
CA TRP A 122 8.80 -4.14 10.41
C TRP A 122 9.69 -2.89 10.41
N LEU A 123 10.15 -2.45 9.24
CA LEU A 123 10.86 -1.17 9.13
C LEU A 123 9.93 0.05 9.19
N GLY A 124 8.63 -0.11 8.92
CA GLY A 124 7.63 0.95 9.10
C GLY A 124 7.39 1.36 10.56
N ILE A 125 7.73 0.50 11.53
CA ILE A 125 7.55 0.78 12.96
C ILE A 125 8.69 1.63 13.55
N ILE A 126 9.79 1.82 12.81
CA ILE A 126 10.91 2.67 13.25
C ILE A 126 10.81 4.04 12.53
N GLY A 127 9.64 4.62 12.55
CA GLY A 127 9.45 6.03 12.22
C GLY A 127 10.18 6.96 13.20
N SER A 128 10.07 8.26 13.02
CA SER A 128 10.76 9.32 13.78
C SER A 128 10.84 9.09 15.30
N TYR A 129 9.80 8.49 15.90
CA TYR A 129 9.77 8.15 17.33
C TYR A 129 10.82 7.09 17.72
N GLY A 130 11.08 6.10 16.87
CA GLY A 130 12.10 5.08 17.15
C GLY A 130 13.53 5.65 17.15
N TYR A 131 13.79 6.65 16.31
CA TYR A 131 15.10 7.31 16.27
C TYR A 131 15.34 8.18 17.51
N GLU A 132 14.36 8.99 17.92
CA GLU A 132 14.46 9.80 19.15
C GLU A 132 14.56 8.95 20.41
N LEU A 133 13.79 7.87 20.47
CA LEU A 133 13.87 6.90 21.57
C LEU A 133 15.25 6.21 21.58
N ALA A 134 15.80 5.84 20.44
CA ALA A 134 17.13 5.26 20.33
C ALA A 134 18.24 6.23 20.75
N LEU A 135 18.12 7.53 20.43
CA LEU A 135 19.05 8.56 20.90
C LEU A 135 18.95 8.77 22.42
N MET A 136 17.74 8.68 22.98
CA MET A 136 17.53 8.81 24.42
C MET A 136 18.12 7.60 25.18
N ILE A 137 17.92 6.40 24.66
CA ILE A 137 18.54 5.17 25.17
C ILE A 137 20.05 5.24 25.07
N ASP A 138 20.61 5.71 23.95
CA ASP A 138 22.07 5.83 23.75
C ASP A 138 22.71 6.80 24.75
N ARG A 139 22.04 7.93 25.05
CA ARG A 139 22.48 8.88 26.10
C ARG A 139 22.48 8.24 27.48
N THR A 140 21.45 7.45 27.78
CA THR A 140 21.31 6.77 29.07
C THR A 140 22.34 5.64 29.23
N LEU A 141 22.54 4.81 28.22
CA LEU A 141 23.50 3.72 28.22
C LEU A 141 24.95 4.21 28.28
N LYS A 142 25.28 5.32 27.61
CA LYS A 142 26.61 5.94 27.72
C LYS A 142 26.90 6.42 29.14
N ARG A 143 25.89 6.89 29.86
CA ARG A 143 26.03 7.24 31.30
C ARG A 143 26.36 6.05 32.18
N PHE A 144 25.98 4.83 31.77
CA PHE A 144 26.28 3.58 32.46
C PHE A 144 27.50 2.83 31.88
N GLY A 145 28.33 3.50 31.04
CA GLY A 145 29.62 2.93 30.58
C GLY A 145 29.49 1.95 29.40
N TYR A 146 28.33 1.83 28.77
CA TYR A 146 28.18 0.96 27.59
C TYR A 146 28.78 1.61 26.35
N LYS A 147 29.78 0.92 25.73
CA LYS A 147 30.53 1.40 24.55
C LYS A 147 29.83 1.14 23.19
N LYS A 148 28.76 0.34 23.14
CA LYS A 148 28.05 0.06 21.88
C LYS A 148 27.04 1.17 21.60
N SER A 149 27.17 1.83 20.45
CA SER A 149 26.25 2.89 20.02
C SER A 149 24.99 2.28 19.40
N PHE A 150 23.87 2.43 20.09
CA PHE A 150 22.55 2.02 19.60
C PHE A 150 22.11 2.91 18.42
N SER A 151 22.53 4.17 18.41
CA SER A 151 22.29 5.11 17.32
C SER A 151 22.92 4.67 16.00
N LYS A 152 24.09 3.99 16.03
CA LYS A 152 24.71 3.43 14.84
C LYS A 152 23.86 2.31 14.23
N LEU A 153 23.35 1.39 15.05
CA LEU A 153 22.46 0.31 14.61
C LEU A 153 21.17 0.85 13.97
N VAL A 154 20.58 1.90 14.59
CA VAL A 154 19.39 2.55 14.04
C VAL A 154 19.70 3.25 12.72
N LYS A 155 20.84 3.97 12.65
CA LYS A 155 21.29 4.64 11.42
C LYS A 155 21.53 3.65 10.27
N ASP A 156 22.16 2.51 10.55
CA ASP A 156 22.40 1.47 9.54
C ASP A 156 21.07 0.84 9.07
N ARG A 157 20.12 0.62 9.97
CA ARG A 157 18.77 0.14 9.62
C ARG A 157 17.98 1.15 8.80
N VAL A 158 18.01 2.43 9.18
CA VAL A 158 17.35 3.50 8.40
C VAL A 158 17.95 3.58 7.00
N LYS A 159 19.29 3.52 6.88
CA LYS A 159 19.96 3.51 5.58
C LYS A 159 19.55 2.30 4.72
N SER A 160 19.46 1.11 5.33
CA SER A 160 19.00 -0.10 4.65
C SER A 160 17.54 0.01 4.20
N ALA A 161 16.67 0.60 5.04
CA ALA A 161 15.28 0.84 4.69
C ALA A 161 15.13 1.83 3.52
N VAL A 162 15.88 2.94 3.56
CA VAL A 162 15.87 3.94 2.47
C VAL A 162 16.36 3.31 1.17
N LYS A 163 17.43 2.50 1.23
CA LYS A 163 17.92 1.77 0.07
C LYS A 163 16.85 0.82 -0.48
N PHE A 164 16.24 0.03 0.39
CA PHE A 164 15.17 -0.90 0.02
C PHE A 164 14.01 -0.18 -0.70
N ILE A 165 13.49 0.91 -0.10
CA ILE A 165 12.42 1.72 -0.70
C ILE A 165 12.84 2.21 -2.09
N THR A 166 14.06 2.74 -2.23
CA THR A 166 14.57 3.25 -3.50
C THR A 166 14.72 2.15 -4.55
N ASP A 167 15.21 0.98 -4.15
CA ASP A 167 15.38 -0.17 -5.05
C ASP A 167 14.01 -0.72 -5.50
N PHE A 168 13.04 -0.82 -4.58
CA PHE A 168 11.66 -1.22 -4.87
C PHE A 168 10.98 -0.27 -5.86
N GLU A 169 11.00 1.03 -5.58
CA GLU A 169 10.40 2.05 -6.44
C GLU A 169 11.00 2.00 -7.85
N ARG A 170 12.33 1.86 -7.93
CA ARG A 170 13.04 1.77 -9.21
C ARG A 170 12.73 0.48 -9.97
N GLN A 171 12.59 -0.64 -9.26
CA GLN A 171 12.20 -1.92 -9.85
C GLN A 171 10.82 -1.85 -10.50
N LEU A 172 9.83 -1.29 -9.79
CA LEU A 172 8.48 -1.12 -10.33
C LEU A 172 8.44 -0.15 -11.52
N ALA A 173 9.15 0.97 -11.43
CA ALA A 173 9.28 1.89 -12.54
C ALA A 173 9.93 1.23 -13.77
N TYR A 174 10.93 0.37 -13.56
CA TYR A 174 11.55 -0.41 -14.63
C TYR A 174 10.56 -1.40 -15.26
N GLN A 175 9.71 -2.06 -14.48
CA GLN A 175 8.67 -2.96 -14.99
C GLN A 175 7.68 -2.21 -15.89
N ALA A 176 7.20 -1.04 -15.46
CA ALA A 176 6.33 -0.21 -16.28
C ALA A 176 7.02 0.23 -17.59
N HIS A 177 8.28 0.71 -17.49
CA HIS A 177 9.07 1.08 -18.66
C HIS A 177 9.27 -0.08 -19.64
N SER A 178 9.60 -1.29 -19.15
CA SER A 178 9.83 -2.46 -20.00
C SER A 178 8.61 -2.91 -20.78
N ARG A 179 7.40 -2.54 -20.31
CA ARG A 179 6.11 -2.79 -20.97
C ARG A 179 5.65 -1.60 -21.84
N GLY A 180 6.45 -0.53 -21.95
CA GLY A 180 6.09 0.67 -22.71
C GLY A 180 5.01 1.52 -22.04
N LEU A 181 4.82 1.37 -20.71
CA LEU A 181 3.81 2.08 -19.95
C LEU A 181 4.37 3.40 -19.38
N LYS A 182 3.48 4.39 -19.17
CA LYS A 182 3.83 5.72 -18.66
C LYS A 182 4.11 5.74 -17.17
N GLY A 183 3.60 4.75 -16.43
CA GLY A 183 3.76 4.73 -14.98
C GLY A 183 3.30 3.45 -14.30
N VAL A 184 3.40 3.46 -12.97
CA VAL A 184 2.96 2.37 -12.11
C VAL A 184 2.18 2.93 -10.91
N ILE A 185 1.14 2.21 -10.51
CA ILE A 185 0.36 2.46 -9.28
C ILE A 185 0.50 1.20 -8.41
N CYS A 186 0.96 1.39 -7.17
CA CYS A 186 1.25 0.29 -6.26
C CYS A 186 0.88 0.59 -4.81
N GLY A 187 1.12 -0.38 -3.91
CA GLY A 187 1.05 -0.31 -2.45
C GLY A 187 2.30 -0.89 -1.80
N HIS A 188 2.12 -1.87 -0.91
CA HIS A 188 3.10 -2.77 -0.29
C HIS A 188 4.07 -2.12 0.72
N ILE A 189 4.67 -0.99 0.41
CA ILE A 189 5.65 -0.35 1.30
C ILE A 189 5.04 0.69 2.24
N HIS A 190 3.71 0.84 2.24
CA HIS A 190 2.94 1.73 3.11
C HIS A 190 3.38 3.21 3.06
N LYS A 191 3.98 3.64 1.95
CA LYS A 191 4.52 4.99 1.80
C LYS A 191 3.79 5.71 0.67
N PRO A 192 2.82 6.59 0.96
CA PRO A 192 2.13 7.34 -0.09
C PRO A 192 3.13 8.21 -0.87
N GLU A 193 3.06 8.14 -2.20
CA GLU A 193 4.04 8.82 -3.05
C GLU A 193 3.44 9.18 -4.42
N ASN A 194 3.88 10.31 -4.96
CA ASN A 194 3.57 10.76 -6.31
C ASN A 194 4.79 11.48 -6.89
N LYS A 195 5.57 10.79 -7.72
CA LYS A 195 6.81 11.34 -8.28
C LYS A 195 7.15 10.70 -9.63
N ASN A 196 8.10 11.29 -10.33
CA ASN A 196 8.70 10.72 -11.52
C ASN A 196 10.04 10.06 -11.18
N ILE A 197 10.27 8.87 -11.73
CA ILE A 197 11.52 8.12 -11.61
C ILE A 197 12.15 8.03 -13.00
N LYS A 198 13.39 8.43 -13.11
CA LYS A 198 14.13 8.33 -14.37
C LYS A 198 14.63 6.90 -14.57
N ILE A 199 14.16 6.25 -15.63
CA ILE A 199 14.62 4.95 -16.10
C ILE A 199 15.23 5.16 -17.49
N LYS A 200 16.52 4.95 -17.65
CA LYS A 200 17.26 5.35 -18.84
C LYS A 200 17.04 6.83 -19.14
N ASP A 201 16.45 7.17 -20.27
CA ASP A 201 16.16 8.54 -20.70
C ASP A 201 14.69 8.95 -20.54
N GLU A 202 13.85 8.06 -20.02
CA GLU A 202 12.41 8.29 -19.84
C GLU A 202 12.06 8.55 -18.36
N LEU A 203 11.01 9.37 -18.16
CA LEU A 203 10.43 9.61 -16.85
C LEU A 203 9.19 8.73 -16.69
N ILE A 204 9.25 7.81 -15.75
CA ILE A 204 8.14 6.92 -15.39
C ILE A 204 7.45 7.46 -14.16
N HIS A 205 6.15 7.67 -14.25
CA HIS A 205 5.34 8.17 -13.14
C HIS A 205 5.12 7.06 -12.11
N TYR A 206 5.62 7.25 -10.92
CA TYR A 206 5.47 6.32 -9.79
C TYR A 206 4.45 6.87 -8.81
N LEU A 207 3.44 6.04 -8.50
CA LEU A 207 2.37 6.34 -7.56
C LEU A 207 2.26 5.20 -6.55
N ASN A 208 2.24 5.54 -5.26
CA ASN A 208 1.96 4.58 -4.19
C ASN A 208 0.75 5.05 -3.38
N CYS A 209 -0.20 4.15 -3.18
CA CYS A 209 -1.46 4.45 -2.48
C CYS A 209 -1.25 4.69 -0.98
N GLY A 210 -0.13 4.23 -0.41
CA GLY A 210 0.09 4.21 1.03
C GLY A 210 -0.73 3.11 1.71
N ASP A 211 -1.32 3.39 2.86
CA ASP A 211 -2.02 2.40 3.69
C ASP A 211 -3.22 3.00 4.45
N TRP A 212 -3.99 2.11 5.11
CA TRP A 212 -5.10 2.42 6.03
C TRP A 212 -4.80 1.94 7.46
N ILE A 213 -3.53 2.02 7.85
CA ILE A 213 -3.02 1.74 9.20
C ILE A 213 -2.52 3.03 9.84
N GLU A 214 -1.56 3.71 9.17
CA GLU A 214 -0.92 4.92 9.68
C GLU A 214 -1.30 6.16 8.87
N ASN A 215 -1.35 6.05 7.53
CA ASN A 215 -1.46 7.19 6.63
C ASN A 215 -2.90 7.52 6.25
N ASN A 216 -3.81 6.54 6.26
CA ASN A 216 -5.19 6.66 5.74
C ASN A 216 -5.21 7.32 4.36
N SER A 217 -4.37 6.80 3.45
CA SER A 217 -4.12 7.45 2.18
C SER A 217 -4.71 6.70 0.99
N TYR A 218 -4.95 7.45 -0.07
CA TYR A 218 -5.54 6.93 -1.30
C TYR A 218 -5.20 7.83 -2.49
N ILE A 219 -5.34 7.28 -3.70
CA ILE A 219 -5.13 8.02 -4.94
C ILE A 219 -6.47 8.26 -5.62
N VAL A 220 -6.64 9.44 -6.18
CA VAL A 220 -7.77 9.79 -7.04
C VAL A 220 -7.25 10.16 -8.42
N TYR A 221 -7.89 9.62 -9.44
CA TYR A 221 -7.76 10.08 -10.81
C TYR A 221 -9.07 10.74 -11.27
N ASN A 222 -8.94 11.98 -11.71
CA ASN A 222 -10.01 12.74 -12.33
C ASN A 222 -9.40 13.64 -13.43
N GLY A 223 -8.83 12.99 -14.46
CA GLY A 223 -8.01 13.63 -15.47
C GLY A 223 -6.57 13.93 -15.02
N LYS A 224 -6.33 13.94 -13.69
CA LYS A 224 -5.00 14.07 -13.07
C LYS A 224 -4.95 13.20 -11.81
N PHE A 225 -3.79 12.62 -11.53
CA PHE A 225 -3.55 11.89 -10.28
C PHE A 225 -3.30 12.83 -9.12
N LYS A 226 -3.90 12.53 -7.99
CA LYS A 226 -3.63 13.17 -6.70
C LYS A 226 -3.61 12.13 -5.60
N VAL A 227 -2.62 12.20 -4.74
CA VAL A 227 -2.54 11.43 -3.49
C VAL A 227 -3.15 12.27 -2.38
N TYR A 228 -4.02 11.67 -1.60
CA TYR A 228 -4.69 12.32 -0.47
C TYR A 228 -4.45 11.51 0.80
N GLY A 229 -4.27 12.19 1.93
CA GLY A 229 -4.50 11.63 3.25
C GLY A 229 -5.95 11.92 3.64
N PHE A 230 -6.63 10.92 4.20
CA PHE A 230 -7.98 11.08 4.72
C PHE A 230 -7.90 11.39 6.21
N THR A 231 -8.19 12.63 6.56
CA THR A 231 -8.43 13.11 7.93
C THR A 231 -9.85 13.64 8.01
N ASP A 232 -10.55 13.34 9.11
CA ASP A 232 -11.89 13.91 9.39
C ASP A 232 -11.87 15.43 9.40
#